data_b433dbe207b59b4faba6bba3763e2fb6
#
_entry.id   b433dbe207b59b4faba6bba3763e2fb6
#
_cell.length_a   1.000
_cell.length_b   1.000
_cell.length_c   1.000
_cell.angle_alpha   90.00
_cell.angle_beta   90.00
_cell.angle_gamma   90.00
#
_symmetry.space_group_name_H-M   'P 1'
#
loop_
_entity.id
_entity.type
_entity.pdbx_description
1 polymer ?
#
loop_
_entity_poly.entity_id
_entity_poly.type
_entity_poly.pdbx_seq_one_letter_code
_entity_poly.pdbx_strand_id
1 'polypeptide(L)'
;MIKKIITVCTIVLCLLSCGEGSNDSTLNSEFSDGQGGSLATFSLKGNYLYTVDFSNLSVFNIDNATNPIKVNTINVGFDIETLFSYNDFLFIGSQNAMYIYDITNAELPKKMSQSDHFRACDPVVANGTNAYVTLHSNANCGGSVNELKTYDITDIENPVLLNTRGLTQPKGLSLYGSEYLLVCDDSVKIFDVTDPSDSKYLEEIPTVGAIDIIIRNNNAFIISDGSISQYQLDLNDISNFKKISEFTF
;
A
#
# COMPACT_ATOMS: atom_id res chain seq x y z
N MET A 1 -30.30 -43.51 -74.22
CA MET A 1 -31.10 -42.43 -73.60
C MET A 1 -30.68 -42.32 -72.15
N ILE A 2 -29.78 -41.40 -71.87
CA ILE A 2 -29.20 -41.24 -70.55
C ILE A 2 -29.67 -39.90 -70.06
N LYS A 3 -30.53 -39.91 -69.05
CA LYS A 3 -30.94 -38.66 -68.35
C LYS A 3 -29.86 -38.23 -67.44
N LYS A 4 -29.30 -37.08 -67.72
CA LYS A 4 -28.36 -36.37 -66.79
C LYS A 4 -29.16 -35.77 -65.65
N ILE A 5 -28.93 -36.26 -64.46
CA ILE A 5 -29.42 -35.64 -63.25
C ILE A 5 -28.35 -34.59 -62.83
N ILE A 6 -28.71 -33.32 -62.90
CA ILE A 6 -27.88 -32.21 -62.39
C ILE A 6 -28.23 -32.06 -60.93
N THR A 7 -27.33 -32.47 -60.07
CA THR A 7 -27.43 -32.21 -58.64
C THR A 7 -26.93 -30.78 -58.38
N VAL A 8 -27.85 -29.88 -58.09
CA VAL A 8 -27.55 -28.53 -57.65
C VAL A 8 -27.12 -28.61 -56.18
N CYS A 9 -25.85 -28.44 -55.96
CA CYS A 9 -25.31 -28.36 -54.61
C CYS A 9 -25.53 -26.93 -54.10
N THR A 10 -26.59 -26.77 -53.31
CA THR A 10 -26.87 -25.47 -52.66
C THR A 10 -25.92 -25.31 -51.49
N ILE A 11 -24.89 -24.50 -51.66
CA ILE A 11 -23.99 -24.10 -50.59
C ILE A 11 -24.76 -23.10 -49.71
N VAL A 12 -25.25 -23.57 -48.58
CA VAL A 12 -25.78 -22.71 -47.52
C VAL A 12 -24.59 -22.10 -46.82
N LEU A 13 -24.27 -20.84 -47.15
CA LEU A 13 -23.31 -20.01 -46.45
C LEU A 13 -23.95 -19.61 -45.10
N CYS A 14 -23.66 -20.37 -44.04
CA CYS A 14 -23.93 -19.90 -42.68
C CYS A 14 -23.00 -18.72 -42.37
N LEU A 15 -23.52 -17.54 -42.58
CA LEU A 15 -22.92 -16.33 -41.97
C LEU A 15 -23.14 -16.46 -40.48
N LEU A 16 -22.11 -16.98 -39.77
CA LEU A 16 -21.97 -16.79 -38.34
C LEU A 16 -21.72 -15.30 -38.13
N SER A 17 -22.79 -14.55 -37.99
CA SER A 17 -22.74 -13.23 -37.37
C SER A 17 -22.23 -13.44 -35.96
N CYS A 18 -20.95 -13.12 -35.73
CA CYS A 18 -20.45 -12.84 -34.42
C CYS A 18 -21.22 -11.61 -33.93
N GLY A 19 -22.31 -11.84 -33.20
CA GLY A 19 -22.91 -10.80 -32.38
C GLY A 19 -21.85 -10.43 -31.34
N GLU A 20 -21.24 -9.30 -31.52
CA GLU A 20 -20.64 -8.57 -30.41
C GLU A 20 -21.79 -8.29 -29.43
N GLY A 21 -22.03 -9.24 -28.54
CA GLY A 21 -22.67 -8.94 -27.28
C GLY A 21 -21.71 -7.99 -26.57
N SER A 22 -21.97 -6.71 -26.71
CA SER A 22 -21.56 -5.77 -25.69
C SER A 22 -22.24 -6.22 -24.40
N ASN A 23 -21.60 -7.19 -23.70
CA ASN A 23 -21.72 -7.25 -22.28
C ASN A 23 -21.10 -5.92 -21.81
N ASP A 24 -21.97 -4.94 -21.71
CA ASP A 24 -21.82 -3.84 -20.77
C ASP A 24 -21.88 -4.49 -19.38
N SER A 25 -20.85 -5.30 -19.06
CA SER A 25 -20.45 -5.46 -17.70
C SER A 25 -20.11 -4.04 -17.30
N THR A 26 -21.08 -3.38 -16.64
CA THR A 26 -20.74 -2.32 -15.70
C THR A 26 -19.56 -2.89 -14.93
N LEU A 27 -18.36 -2.51 -15.35
CA LEU A 27 -17.22 -2.47 -14.51
C LEU A 27 -17.66 -1.56 -13.37
N ASN A 28 -18.22 -2.17 -12.31
CA ASN A 28 -17.99 -1.64 -11.01
C ASN A 28 -16.45 -1.62 -10.92
N SER A 29 -15.86 -0.57 -11.44
CA SER A 29 -14.57 -0.13 -10.99
C SER A 29 -14.82 0.22 -9.53
N GLU A 30 -14.76 -0.77 -8.64
CA GLU A 30 -14.22 -0.52 -7.34
C GLU A 30 -12.90 0.15 -7.69
N PHE A 31 -12.88 1.48 -7.55
CA PHE A 31 -11.65 2.23 -7.62
C PHE A 31 -10.79 1.59 -6.52
N SER A 32 -9.93 0.67 -6.92
CA SER A 32 -8.98 0.11 -5.98
C SER A 32 -8.15 1.31 -5.56
N ASP A 33 -8.32 1.70 -4.30
CA ASP A 33 -7.48 2.72 -3.70
C ASP A 33 -6.04 2.39 -4.09
N GLY A 34 -5.35 3.35 -4.71
CA GLY A 34 -4.00 3.13 -5.17
C GLY A 34 -3.13 2.94 -3.94
N GLN A 35 -2.83 1.70 -3.62
CA GLN A 35 -1.95 1.38 -2.49
C GLN A 35 -0.52 1.69 -2.90
N GLY A 36 -0.01 2.82 -2.43
CA GLY A 36 1.42 3.14 -2.44
C GLY A 36 2.18 2.27 -1.43
N GLY A 37 3.50 2.23 -1.52
CA GLY A 37 4.34 1.72 -0.43
C GLY A 37 4.23 2.61 0.81
N SER A 38 4.72 2.14 1.94
CA SER A 38 4.68 2.88 3.20
C SER A 38 5.53 4.15 3.21
N LEU A 39 6.46 4.27 2.26
CA LEU A 39 7.27 5.49 2.02
C LEU A 39 6.62 6.45 1.00
N ALA A 40 5.38 6.21 0.58
CA ALA A 40 4.72 7.08 -0.37
C ALA A 40 4.41 8.46 0.25
N THR A 41 4.53 9.50 -0.55
CA THR A 41 4.15 10.88 -0.22
C THR A 41 2.82 11.29 -0.85
N PHE A 42 2.13 10.34 -1.47
CA PHE A 42 0.81 10.55 -2.06
C PHE A 42 -0.06 9.29 -1.94
N SER A 43 -1.37 9.48 -1.96
CA SER A 43 -2.35 8.41 -1.95
C SER A 43 -3.56 8.78 -2.80
N LEU A 44 -4.16 7.78 -3.44
CA LEU A 44 -5.40 7.90 -4.20
C LEU A 44 -6.56 7.30 -3.40
N LYS A 45 -7.65 8.04 -3.29
CA LYS A 45 -8.90 7.56 -2.70
C LYS A 45 -10.08 8.05 -3.53
N GLY A 46 -10.72 7.13 -4.24
CA GLY A 46 -11.78 7.50 -5.20
C GLY A 46 -11.26 8.53 -6.21
N ASN A 47 -11.96 9.63 -6.33
CA ASN A 47 -11.63 10.72 -7.24
C ASN A 47 -10.74 11.81 -6.60
N TYR A 48 -10.01 11.47 -5.55
CA TYR A 48 -9.13 12.41 -4.86
C TYR A 48 -7.70 11.89 -4.79
N LEU A 49 -6.77 12.81 -5.03
CA LEU A 49 -5.35 12.62 -4.79
C LEU A 49 -4.96 13.44 -3.56
N TYR A 50 -4.39 12.78 -2.58
CA TYR A 50 -3.77 13.39 -1.41
C TYR A 50 -2.26 13.38 -1.59
N THR A 51 -1.62 14.50 -1.31
CA THR A 51 -0.15 14.59 -1.32
C THR A 51 0.33 15.29 -0.07
N VAL A 52 1.46 14.85 0.46
CA VAL A 52 2.13 15.55 1.54
C VAL A 52 3.42 16.18 1.06
N ASP A 53 3.71 17.35 1.57
CA ASP A 53 5.02 18.01 1.52
C ASP A 53 5.57 18.14 2.94
N PHE A 54 6.65 18.87 3.11
CA PHE A 54 7.31 19.05 4.40
C PHE A 54 6.39 19.44 5.58
N SER A 55 5.26 20.09 5.32
CA SER A 55 4.36 20.60 6.38
C SER A 55 2.87 20.49 6.07
N ASN A 56 2.50 20.21 4.83
CA ASN A 56 1.12 20.30 4.41
C ASN A 56 0.60 19.01 3.80
N LEU A 57 -0.68 18.77 4.00
CA LEU A 57 -1.52 17.85 3.25
C LEU A 57 -2.29 18.65 2.19
N SER A 58 -2.06 18.36 0.92
CA SER A 58 -2.78 18.94 -0.22
C SER A 58 -3.77 17.94 -0.77
N VAL A 59 -4.98 18.41 -1.07
CA VAL A 59 -6.07 17.60 -1.64
C VAL A 59 -6.40 18.10 -3.04
N PHE A 60 -6.41 17.16 -4.00
CA PHE A 60 -6.76 17.44 -5.39
C PHE A 60 -7.98 16.60 -5.78
N ASN A 61 -8.97 17.24 -6.39
CA ASN A 61 -10.02 16.54 -7.12
C ASN A 61 -9.46 16.17 -8.50
N ILE A 62 -9.57 14.89 -8.84
CA ILE A 62 -9.06 14.30 -10.10
C ILE A 62 -10.18 13.71 -10.97
N ASP A 63 -11.44 14.08 -10.77
CA ASP A 63 -12.56 13.68 -11.63
C ASP A 63 -12.26 13.98 -13.10
N ASN A 64 -11.62 15.10 -13.36
CA ASN A 64 -11.07 15.40 -14.68
C ASN A 64 -9.56 15.13 -14.67
N ALA A 65 -9.16 13.96 -15.13
CA ALA A 65 -7.75 13.53 -15.16
C ALA A 65 -6.83 14.48 -15.98
N THR A 66 -7.39 15.22 -16.94
CA THR A 66 -6.61 16.18 -17.74
C THR A 66 -6.48 17.56 -17.08
N ASN A 67 -7.24 17.82 -16.02
CA ASN A 67 -7.23 19.09 -15.31
C ASN A 67 -7.52 18.87 -13.81
N PRO A 68 -6.59 18.30 -13.05
CA PRO A 68 -6.72 18.16 -11.58
C PRO A 68 -6.88 19.53 -10.93
N ILE A 69 -7.77 19.62 -9.95
CA ILE A 69 -8.04 20.86 -9.22
C ILE A 69 -7.64 20.70 -7.76
N LYS A 70 -6.74 21.54 -7.29
CA LYS A 70 -6.43 21.61 -5.86
C LYS A 70 -7.61 22.22 -5.11
N VAL A 71 -8.25 21.44 -4.24
CA VAL A 71 -9.45 21.84 -3.51
C VAL A 71 -9.15 22.23 -2.07
N ASN A 72 -8.05 21.74 -1.48
CA ASN A 72 -7.69 22.07 -0.10
C ASN A 72 -6.19 21.98 0.14
N THR A 73 -5.73 22.65 1.20
CA THR A 73 -4.40 22.51 1.79
C THR A 73 -4.52 22.70 3.31
N ILE A 74 -4.03 21.71 4.05
CA ILE A 74 -4.09 21.66 5.51
C ILE A 74 -2.67 21.63 6.04
N ASN A 75 -2.33 22.51 6.97
CA ASN A 75 -1.07 22.41 7.69
C ASN A 75 -1.17 21.26 8.72
N VAL A 76 -0.35 20.23 8.55
CA VAL A 76 -0.32 19.04 9.41
C VAL A 76 0.66 19.24 10.57
N GLY A 77 1.85 19.76 10.26
CA GLY A 77 2.93 19.89 11.20
C GLY A 77 4.25 20.19 10.50
N PHE A 78 5.34 19.62 10.98
CA PHE A 78 6.68 19.77 10.41
C PHE A 78 7.30 18.40 10.14
N ASP A 79 8.26 18.37 9.20
CA ASP A 79 9.03 17.18 8.87
C ASP A 79 8.13 15.99 8.48
N ILE A 80 7.06 16.25 7.69
CA ILE A 80 6.14 15.24 7.17
C ILE A 80 6.87 14.45 6.09
N GLU A 81 6.81 13.12 6.14
CA GLU A 81 7.58 12.24 5.28
C GLU A 81 6.74 11.25 4.49
N THR A 82 5.68 10.72 5.09
CA THR A 82 4.94 9.60 4.49
C THR A 82 3.43 9.77 4.62
N LEU A 83 2.71 9.09 3.73
CA LEU A 83 1.26 9.12 3.67
C LEU A 83 0.73 7.73 3.29
N PHE A 84 -0.09 7.15 4.13
CA PHE A 84 -0.78 5.90 3.89
C PHE A 84 -2.29 6.06 4.08
N SER A 85 -3.09 5.51 3.18
CA SER A 85 -4.56 5.51 3.32
C SER A 85 -5.08 4.12 3.65
N TYR A 86 -6.01 4.07 4.60
CA TYR A 86 -6.76 2.85 4.90
C TYR A 86 -8.21 3.22 5.25
N ASN A 87 -9.17 2.64 4.56
CA ASN A 87 -10.59 3.00 4.65
C ASN A 87 -10.77 4.53 4.49
N ASP A 88 -11.47 5.17 5.42
CA ASP A 88 -11.72 6.60 5.41
C ASP A 88 -10.72 7.40 6.26
N PHE A 89 -9.50 6.87 6.42
CA PHE A 89 -8.44 7.51 7.18
C PHE A 89 -7.14 7.66 6.40
N LEU A 90 -6.45 8.76 6.65
CA LEU A 90 -5.05 8.95 6.26
C LEU A 90 -4.18 8.87 7.50
N PHE A 91 -3.13 8.07 7.39
CA PHE A 91 -2.04 7.96 8.36
C PHE A 91 -0.85 8.71 7.78
N ILE A 92 -0.38 9.71 8.50
CA ILE A 92 0.69 10.60 8.04
C ILE A 92 1.85 10.47 8.99
N GLY A 93 2.99 10.02 8.48
CA GLY A 93 4.22 9.93 9.22
C GLY A 93 5.03 11.22 9.16
N SER A 94 5.65 11.57 10.28
CA SER A 94 6.57 12.68 10.40
C SER A 94 7.78 12.30 11.25
N GLN A 95 8.82 13.14 11.33
CA GLN A 95 9.99 12.81 12.15
C GLN A 95 9.72 12.74 13.66
N ASN A 96 8.54 13.11 14.13
CA ASN A 96 8.25 13.18 15.57
C ASN A 96 6.85 12.70 15.97
N ALA A 97 6.00 12.34 15.01
CA ALA A 97 4.64 11.88 15.30
C ALA A 97 4.02 11.14 14.11
N MET A 98 3.13 10.21 14.41
CA MET A 98 2.11 9.72 13.48
C MET A 98 0.84 10.53 13.66
N TYR A 99 0.29 11.08 12.58
CA TYR A 99 -0.99 11.79 12.57
C TYR A 99 -2.07 10.95 11.89
N ILE A 100 -3.31 11.04 12.36
CA ILE A 100 -4.45 10.37 11.75
C ILE A 100 -5.49 11.42 11.36
N TYR A 101 -5.94 11.36 10.11
CA TYR A 101 -6.97 12.24 9.56
C TYR A 101 -8.14 11.43 9.02
N ASP A 102 -9.37 11.85 9.36
CA ASP A 102 -10.60 11.35 8.76
C ASP A 102 -10.81 12.05 7.41
N ILE A 103 -11.05 11.26 6.37
CA ILE A 103 -11.34 11.69 4.99
C ILE A 103 -12.71 11.23 4.51
N THR A 104 -13.66 10.94 5.41
CA THR A 104 -15.07 10.70 5.06
C THR A 104 -15.61 11.85 4.21
N ASN A 105 -15.24 13.09 4.53
CA ASN A 105 -15.35 14.21 3.60
C ASN A 105 -14.00 14.41 2.91
N ALA A 106 -13.87 13.89 1.70
CA ALA A 106 -12.60 13.83 0.97
C ALA A 106 -11.94 15.21 0.76
N GLU A 107 -12.71 16.29 0.63
CA GLU A 107 -12.18 17.64 0.43
C GLU A 107 -11.77 18.34 1.73
N LEU A 108 -12.26 17.85 2.87
CA LEU A 108 -12.05 18.47 4.18
C LEU A 108 -11.50 17.46 5.21
N PRO A 109 -10.30 16.92 5.01
CA PRO A 109 -9.66 16.04 5.99
C PRO A 109 -9.65 16.66 7.38
N LYS A 110 -10.09 15.88 8.39
CA LYS A 110 -10.18 16.31 9.77
C LYS A 110 -9.18 15.54 10.63
N LYS A 111 -8.30 16.26 11.34
CA LYS A 111 -7.38 15.63 12.30
C LYS A 111 -8.16 14.93 13.40
N MET A 112 -7.89 13.65 13.61
CA MET A 112 -8.49 12.82 14.65
C MET A 112 -7.54 12.68 15.84
N SER A 113 -6.29 12.33 15.57
CA SER A 113 -5.29 12.10 16.64
C SER A 113 -3.87 12.37 16.18
N GLN A 114 -2.97 12.29 17.16
CA GLN A 114 -1.53 12.37 16.99
C GLN A 114 -0.87 11.48 18.05
N SER A 115 0.08 10.64 17.62
CA SER A 115 0.90 9.81 18.50
C SER A 115 2.35 10.24 18.38
N ASP A 116 2.88 10.89 19.41
CA ASP A 116 4.26 11.40 19.42
C ASP A 116 5.28 10.28 19.64
N HIS A 117 6.44 10.43 19.03
CA HIS A 117 7.59 9.54 19.23
C HIS A 117 8.91 10.32 19.18
N PHE A 118 10.01 9.64 19.52
CA PHE A 118 11.34 10.22 19.38
C PHE A 118 11.67 10.45 17.90
N ARG A 119 12.44 11.48 17.63
CA ARG A 119 12.80 11.86 16.27
C ARG A 119 13.43 10.70 15.50
N ALA A 120 12.78 10.32 14.41
CA ALA A 120 13.15 9.26 13.47
C ALA A 120 12.35 9.43 12.18
N CYS A 121 12.73 8.76 11.10
CA CYS A 121 11.85 8.64 9.93
C CYS A 121 10.80 7.54 10.19
N ASP A 122 9.54 7.78 9.83
CA ASP A 122 8.43 6.91 10.22
C ASP A 122 7.46 6.53 9.08
N PRO A 123 7.81 5.55 8.27
CA PRO A 123 6.82 4.87 7.44
C PRO A 123 5.72 4.23 8.30
N VAL A 124 4.46 4.32 7.84
CA VAL A 124 3.31 3.77 8.54
C VAL A 124 2.44 2.94 7.60
N VAL A 125 1.92 1.81 8.09
CA VAL A 125 0.80 1.07 7.48
C VAL A 125 -0.23 0.76 8.55
N ALA A 126 -1.48 0.60 8.15
CA ALA A 126 -2.57 0.30 9.08
C ALA A 126 -3.53 -0.75 8.49
N ASN A 127 -4.20 -1.46 9.38
CA ASN A 127 -5.41 -2.24 9.11
C ASN A 127 -6.58 -1.69 9.97
N GLY A 128 -7.70 -2.40 10.02
CA GLY A 128 -8.90 -1.90 10.70
C GLY A 128 -8.76 -1.65 12.21
N THR A 129 -7.75 -2.21 12.86
CA THR A 129 -7.58 -2.17 14.33
C THR A 129 -6.19 -1.76 14.77
N ASN A 130 -5.19 -1.88 13.90
CA ASN A 130 -3.80 -1.64 14.27
C ASN A 130 -3.08 -0.76 13.24
N ALA A 131 -2.15 0.06 13.74
CA ALA A 131 -1.15 0.75 12.94
C ALA A 131 0.24 0.25 13.31
N TYR A 132 1.09 0.09 12.30
CA TYR A 132 2.47 -0.35 12.42
C TYR A 132 3.38 0.74 11.87
N VAL A 133 4.35 1.15 12.67
CA VAL A 133 5.25 2.25 12.36
C VAL A 133 6.68 1.78 12.54
N THR A 134 7.50 1.90 11.51
CA THR A 134 8.94 1.72 11.66
C THR A 134 9.61 3.06 11.93
N LEU A 135 10.42 3.12 12.96
CA LEU A 135 11.24 4.28 13.28
C LEU A 135 12.70 3.96 12.96
N HIS A 136 13.34 4.74 12.09
CA HIS A 136 14.76 4.55 11.82
C HIS A 136 15.56 5.84 11.94
N SER A 137 16.76 5.67 12.44
CA SER A 137 17.74 6.73 12.54
C SER A 137 18.66 6.74 11.32
N ASN A 138 18.86 7.92 10.74
CA ASN A 138 19.88 8.14 9.70
C ASN A 138 20.39 9.58 9.75
N ALA A 139 21.31 9.94 8.87
CA ALA A 139 21.89 11.28 8.82
C ALA A 139 20.85 12.41 8.57
N ASN A 140 19.74 12.10 7.91
CA ASN A 140 18.71 13.09 7.56
C ASN A 140 17.63 13.19 8.65
N CYS A 141 17.16 12.04 9.16
CA CYS A 141 16.09 11.98 10.17
C CYS A 141 16.62 12.26 11.59
N GLY A 142 17.93 12.07 11.81
CA GLY A 142 18.54 12.18 13.14
C GLY A 142 18.13 11.02 14.05
N GLY A 143 18.27 11.21 15.36
CA GLY A 143 17.89 10.23 16.36
C GLY A 143 18.85 9.02 16.47
N SER A 144 18.50 8.08 17.33
CA SER A 144 19.23 6.83 17.58
C SER A 144 18.28 5.63 17.73
N VAL A 145 17.04 5.78 17.24
CA VAL A 145 15.97 4.80 17.43
C VAL A 145 15.81 3.99 16.16
N ASN A 146 15.84 2.65 16.29
CA ASN A 146 15.55 1.70 15.21
C ASN A 146 14.54 0.68 15.76
N GLU A 147 13.27 0.92 15.54
CA GLU A 147 12.18 0.19 16.18
C GLU A 147 11.00 -0.03 15.23
N LEU A 148 10.27 -1.10 15.47
CA LEU A 148 8.90 -1.29 15.01
C LEU A 148 7.96 -1.01 16.19
N LYS A 149 7.02 -0.10 16.01
CA LYS A 149 5.95 0.20 16.98
C LYS A 149 4.62 -0.29 16.44
N THR A 150 3.83 -0.89 17.33
CA THR A 150 2.46 -1.34 17.03
C THR A 150 1.50 -0.57 17.93
N TYR A 151 0.49 0.04 17.31
CA TYR A 151 -0.56 0.77 18.00
C TYR A 151 -1.91 0.09 17.81
N ASP A 152 -2.72 0.04 18.88
CA ASP A 152 -4.17 -0.15 18.77
C ASP A 152 -4.81 1.16 18.31
N ILE A 153 -5.54 1.12 17.21
CA ILE A 153 -6.28 2.24 16.63
C ILE A 153 -7.79 1.97 16.58
N THR A 154 -8.29 1.03 17.39
CA THR A 154 -9.72 0.74 17.53
C THR A 154 -10.48 1.99 17.95
N ASP A 155 -9.90 2.76 18.86
CA ASP A 155 -10.29 4.16 19.11
C ASP A 155 -9.33 5.08 18.35
N ILE A 156 -9.77 5.55 17.19
CA ILE A 156 -8.96 6.36 16.28
C ILE A 156 -8.58 7.74 16.87
N GLU A 157 -9.32 8.22 17.87
CA GLU A 157 -9.03 9.46 18.55
C GLU A 157 -7.97 9.28 19.66
N ASN A 158 -7.80 8.06 20.16
CA ASN A 158 -6.88 7.73 21.24
C ASN A 158 -6.06 6.47 20.94
N PRO A 159 -5.13 6.49 19.95
CA PRO A 159 -4.26 5.38 19.65
C PRO A 159 -3.41 4.97 20.87
N VAL A 160 -3.32 3.66 21.14
CA VAL A 160 -2.58 3.09 22.26
C VAL A 160 -1.38 2.30 21.77
N LEU A 161 -0.18 2.63 22.23
CA LEU A 161 1.01 1.85 21.95
C LEU A 161 0.92 0.48 22.63
N LEU A 162 0.89 -0.59 21.83
CA LEU A 162 0.83 -1.99 22.30
C LEU A 162 2.21 -2.61 22.45
N ASN A 163 3.10 -2.39 21.47
CA ASN A 163 4.39 -3.06 21.41
C ASN A 163 5.46 -2.14 20.81
N THR A 164 6.69 -2.36 21.24
CA THR A 164 7.91 -1.79 20.65
C THR A 164 8.94 -2.90 20.49
N ARG A 165 9.43 -3.08 19.27
CA ARG A 165 10.45 -4.08 18.95
C ARG A 165 11.68 -3.42 18.34
N GLY A 166 12.86 -3.64 18.91
CA GLY A 166 14.12 -3.20 18.33
C GLY A 166 14.42 -3.92 17.00
N LEU A 167 14.87 -3.17 16.02
CA LEU A 167 15.32 -3.63 14.70
C LEU A 167 16.71 -3.06 14.38
N THR A 168 17.27 -3.42 13.21
CA THR A 168 18.64 -2.98 12.83
C THR A 168 18.60 -1.59 12.18
N GLN A 169 17.86 -1.45 11.10
CA GLN A 169 17.67 -0.21 10.36
C GLN A 169 16.36 -0.29 9.56
N PRO A 170 15.21 -0.36 10.26
CA PRO A 170 13.93 -0.58 9.61
C PRO A 170 13.56 0.60 8.72
N LYS A 171 12.95 0.31 7.58
CA LYS A 171 12.49 1.27 6.58
C LYS A 171 11.03 0.98 6.23
N GLY A 172 10.72 0.86 4.95
CA GLY A 172 9.37 0.57 4.49
C GLY A 172 8.81 -0.77 4.99
N LEU A 173 7.48 -0.85 5.07
CA LEU A 173 6.78 -2.03 5.55
C LEU A 173 5.46 -2.22 4.78
N SER A 174 4.93 -3.44 4.80
CA SER A 174 3.64 -3.77 4.19
C SER A 174 2.95 -4.89 4.92
N LEU A 175 1.61 -4.83 4.98
CA LEU A 175 0.79 -5.92 5.48
C LEU A 175 0.52 -6.94 4.38
N TYR A 176 0.53 -8.24 4.72
CA TYR A 176 0.10 -9.32 3.87
C TYR A 176 -1.00 -10.13 4.56
N GLY A 177 -2.22 -9.97 4.06
CA GLY A 177 -3.41 -10.40 4.81
C GLY A 177 -3.58 -9.62 6.11
N SER A 178 -4.24 -10.24 7.07
CA SER A 178 -4.41 -9.70 8.44
C SER A 178 -3.34 -10.20 9.41
N GLU A 179 -2.53 -11.16 9.02
CA GLU A 179 -1.71 -11.99 9.90
C GLU A 179 -0.22 -11.66 9.81
N TYR A 180 0.23 -11.11 8.67
CA TYR A 180 1.65 -10.92 8.43
C TYR A 180 2.02 -9.46 8.17
N LEU A 181 3.12 -9.05 8.76
CA LEU A 181 3.78 -7.77 8.52
C LEU A 181 5.18 -8.04 7.97
N LEU A 182 5.48 -7.49 6.79
CA LEU A 182 6.79 -7.54 6.18
C LEU A 182 7.46 -6.19 6.37
N VAL A 183 8.68 -6.19 6.91
CA VAL A 183 9.45 -4.98 7.25
C VAL A 183 10.81 -5.04 6.55
N CYS A 184 11.10 -4.02 5.75
CA CYS A 184 12.44 -3.80 5.20
C CYS A 184 13.38 -3.37 6.32
N ASP A 185 14.40 -4.18 6.59
CA ASP A 185 15.43 -3.93 7.60
C ASP A 185 16.82 -4.25 6.96
N ASP A 186 17.69 -5.00 7.57
CA ASP A 186 18.89 -5.57 6.94
C ASP A 186 18.56 -6.62 5.86
N SER A 187 17.42 -7.28 6.01
CA SER A 187 16.69 -8.10 5.05
C SER A 187 15.21 -7.70 5.11
N VAL A 188 14.32 -8.37 4.37
CA VAL A 188 12.88 -8.19 4.59
C VAL A 188 12.41 -9.18 5.64
N LYS A 189 12.16 -8.71 6.85
CA LYS A 189 11.72 -9.53 7.99
C LYS A 189 10.21 -9.73 7.96
N ILE A 190 9.77 -10.94 8.23
CA ILE A 190 8.37 -11.33 8.28
C ILE A 190 7.97 -11.58 9.73
N PHE A 191 6.92 -10.90 10.16
CA PHE A 191 6.35 -11.04 11.49
C PHE A 191 4.92 -11.57 11.41
N ASP A 192 4.57 -12.51 12.31
CA ASP A 192 3.19 -12.80 12.66
C ASP A 192 2.68 -11.68 13.58
N VAL A 193 1.59 -11.04 13.18
CA VAL A 193 0.95 -9.95 13.89
C VAL A 193 -0.50 -10.28 14.28
N THR A 194 -0.85 -11.55 14.35
CA THR A 194 -2.17 -12.02 14.83
C THR A 194 -2.41 -11.60 16.28
N ASP A 195 -1.33 -11.54 17.08
CA ASP A 195 -1.32 -10.83 18.36
C ASP A 195 -0.48 -9.55 18.21
N PRO A 196 -1.12 -8.39 18.04
CA PRO A 196 -0.40 -7.14 17.82
C PRO A 196 0.41 -6.67 19.04
N SER A 197 0.10 -7.18 20.23
CA SER A 197 0.84 -6.89 21.46
C SER A 197 2.13 -7.72 21.61
N ASP A 198 2.25 -8.82 20.87
CA ASP A 198 3.41 -9.72 20.87
C ASP A 198 3.72 -10.24 19.46
N SER A 199 4.01 -9.33 18.52
CA SER A 199 4.40 -9.71 17.16
C SER A 199 5.60 -10.68 17.19
N LYS A 200 5.53 -11.76 16.41
CA LYS A 200 6.57 -12.81 16.41
C LYS A 200 7.34 -12.79 15.11
N TYR A 201 8.67 -12.74 15.21
CA TYR A 201 9.51 -12.98 14.05
C TYR A 201 9.34 -14.42 13.57
N LEU A 202 9.13 -14.60 12.26
CA LEU A 202 8.94 -15.91 11.64
C LEU A 202 10.12 -16.27 10.74
N GLU A 203 10.38 -15.42 9.75
CA GLU A 203 11.25 -15.73 8.61
C GLU A 203 11.77 -14.43 7.99
N GLU A 204 12.69 -14.50 7.03
CA GLU A 204 13.13 -13.34 6.26
C GLU A 204 13.30 -13.66 4.78
N ILE A 205 12.96 -12.71 3.92
CA ILE A 205 13.30 -12.75 2.50
C ILE A 205 14.70 -12.14 2.36
N PRO A 206 15.71 -12.90 1.88
CA PRO A 206 17.08 -12.42 1.81
C PRO A 206 17.24 -11.37 0.70
N THR A 207 16.95 -10.11 1.04
CA THR A 207 17.05 -8.97 0.13
C THR A 207 17.91 -7.88 0.78
N VAL A 208 19.16 -7.80 0.34
CA VAL A 208 20.11 -6.82 0.88
C VAL A 208 19.73 -5.41 0.46
N GLY A 209 19.73 -4.48 1.41
CA GLY A 209 19.47 -3.07 1.15
C GLY A 209 18.02 -2.76 0.78
N ALA A 210 17.07 -3.57 1.26
CA ALA A 210 15.65 -3.31 1.06
C ALA A 210 15.26 -1.93 1.62
N ILE A 211 14.52 -1.16 0.81
CA ILE A 211 14.09 0.21 1.14
C ILE A 211 12.60 0.24 1.40
N ASP A 212 11.81 -0.28 0.48
CA ASP A 212 10.34 -0.30 0.59
C ASP A 212 9.78 -1.57 -0.04
N ILE A 213 8.56 -1.92 0.36
CA ILE A 213 7.87 -3.10 -0.11
C ILE A 213 6.40 -2.79 -0.39
N ILE A 214 5.93 -3.22 -1.55
CA ILE A 214 4.52 -3.15 -1.93
C ILE A 214 4.02 -4.58 -2.15
N ILE A 215 2.90 -4.94 -1.54
CA ILE A 215 2.25 -6.22 -1.76
C ILE A 215 0.97 -6.00 -2.57
N ARG A 216 0.87 -6.69 -3.70
CA ARG A 216 -0.32 -6.70 -4.53
C ARG A 216 -0.72 -8.14 -4.82
N ASN A 217 -1.90 -8.53 -4.36
CA ASN A 217 -2.33 -9.93 -4.33
C ASN A 217 -1.28 -10.76 -3.56
N ASN A 218 -0.75 -11.83 -4.15
CA ASN A 218 0.29 -12.66 -3.54
C ASN A 218 1.70 -12.31 -4.07
N ASN A 219 1.91 -11.09 -4.55
CA ASN A 219 3.22 -10.67 -5.05
C ASN A 219 3.77 -9.53 -4.22
N ALA A 220 4.96 -9.72 -3.68
CA ALA A 220 5.75 -8.68 -3.04
C ALA A 220 6.71 -8.07 -4.05
N PHE A 221 6.68 -6.75 -4.18
CA PHE A 221 7.64 -5.97 -4.96
C PHE A 221 8.52 -5.23 -3.97
N ILE A 222 9.79 -5.58 -3.93
CA ILE A 222 10.77 -5.04 -2.98
C ILE A 222 11.72 -4.14 -3.74
N ILE A 223 11.75 -2.87 -3.35
CA ILE A 223 12.71 -1.88 -3.85
C ILE A 223 13.94 -1.93 -2.98
N SER A 224 15.10 -2.08 -3.59
CA SER A 224 16.40 -2.05 -2.95
C SER A 224 17.31 -1.01 -3.60
N ASP A 225 18.50 -0.81 -3.08
CA ASP A 225 19.49 0.05 -3.71
C ASP A 225 19.91 -0.55 -5.07
N GLY A 226 19.45 0.10 -6.16
CA GLY A 226 19.72 -0.28 -7.55
C GLY A 226 18.92 -1.46 -8.10
N SER A 227 17.89 -1.97 -7.43
CA SER A 227 17.07 -3.06 -7.96
C SER A 227 15.63 -3.08 -7.45
N ILE A 228 14.76 -3.75 -8.22
CA ILE A 228 13.42 -4.16 -7.80
C ILE A 228 13.34 -5.67 -7.94
N SER A 229 13.06 -6.36 -6.85
CA SER A 229 12.83 -7.81 -6.82
C SER A 229 11.35 -8.12 -6.65
N GLN A 230 10.85 -9.12 -7.36
CA GLN A 230 9.50 -9.63 -7.21
C GLN A 230 9.52 -11.03 -6.59
N TYR A 231 8.73 -11.21 -5.54
CA TYR A 231 8.52 -12.51 -4.90
C TYR A 231 7.05 -12.87 -4.92
N GLN A 232 6.77 -14.14 -5.17
CA GLN A 232 5.47 -14.74 -4.90
C GLN A 232 5.43 -15.20 -3.45
N LEU A 233 4.38 -14.80 -2.75
CA LEU A 233 4.10 -15.19 -1.36
C LEU A 233 2.96 -16.21 -1.33
N ASP A 234 2.89 -16.99 -0.25
CA ASP A 234 1.78 -17.90 0.04
C ASP A 234 1.18 -17.54 1.40
N LEU A 235 -0.11 -17.13 1.42
CA LEU A 235 -0.79 -16.74 2.65
C LEU A 235 -1.00 -17.92 3.61
N ASN A 236 -1.07 -19.16 3.08
CA ASN A 236 -1.26 -20.35 3.90
C ASN A 236 0.08 -20.86 4.49
N ASP A 237 1.19 -20.50 3.87
CA ASP A 237 2.54 -20.85 4.32
C ASP A 237 3.51 -19.75 3.92
N ILE A 238 3.66 -18.77 4.79
CA ILE A 238 4.48 -17.58 4.52
C ILE A 238 5.97 -17.92 4.35
N SER A 239 6.43 -19.08 4.79
CA SER A 239 7.80 -19.56 4.55
C SER A 239 8.02 -20.03 3.11
N ASN A 240 6.94 -20.29 2.38
CA ASN A 240 6.96 -20.72 0.99
C ASN A 240 6.94 -19.51 0.03
N PHE A 241 7.92 -18.63 0.13
CA PHE A 241 8.08 -17.52 -0.82
C PHE A 241 9.07 -17.90 -1.93
N LYS A 242 8.84 -17.36 -3.14
CA LYS A 242 9.67 -17.65 -4.31
C LYS A 242 10.00 -16.37 -5.07
N LYS A 243 11.30 -16.12 -5.30
CA LYS A 243 11.73 -15.05 -6.21
C LYS A 243 11.28 -15.36 -7.64
N ILE A 244 10.53 -14.44 -8.24
CA ILE A 244 10.01 -14.57 -9.62
C ILE A 244 10.91 -13.83 -10.59
N SER A 245 11.29 -12.61 -10.25
CA SER A 245 12.07 -11.74 -11.13
C SER A 245 12.89 -10.72 -10.34
N GLU A 246 13.84 -10.13 -11.02
CA GLU A 246 14.60 -8.98 -10.55
C GLU A 246 14.92 -8.06 -11.71
N PHE A 247 14.81 -6.79 -11.48
CA PHE A 247 15.18 -5.73 -12.39
C PHE A 247 16.23 -4.84 -11.73
N THR A 248 17.35 -4.60 -12.39
CA THR A 248 18.44 -3.72 -11.94
C THR A 248 18.50 -2.45 -12.78
N PHE A 249 18.79 -1.29 -12.17
CA PHE A 249 18.87 0.00 -12.82
C PHE A 249 20.02 0.87 -12.32
#